data_e52bfa3ddb7480dbf480f6477fc64b10
#
_entry.id   e52bfa3ddb7480dbf480f6477fc64b10
#
_cell.length_a   1.000
_cell.length_b   1.000
_cell.length_c   1.000
_cell.angle_alpha   90.00
_cell.angle_beta   90.00
_cell.angle_gamma   90.00
#
_symmetry.space_group_name_H-M   'P 1'
#
loop_
_entity.id
_entity.type
_entity.pdbx_description
1 polymer ?
#
loop_
_entity_poly.entity_id
_entity_poly.type
_entity_poly.pdbx_seq_one_letter_code
_entity_poly.pdbx_strand_id
1 'polypeptide(L)'
;MTTKYVLQAEDVAIHYGGVKALDGVAITLEKGQIRGLIGPNGAGKSTVIDAITGRTRLTRGKVVLDGEDVSHLGAVERRRRGLSRSFQRTSIFGGMTVLKQVELASYKMGVEDPGADAQAVLEELNLDNLTHVYAEDLGYGEQRRLDLALALVGRPKLLMLDEPMAGLSVKESLDLAQHLKALTSRWDVSVLLVEHDMDVVFGISNVVTVFELGRVIADGDPASVRANPRVREAYLGSAA
;
A
#
# COMPACT_ATOMS: atom_id res chain seq x y z
N MET A 1 -6.70 21.47 14.13
CA MET A 1 -7.76 20.98 13.21
C MET A 1 -7.30 19.64 12.65
N THR A 2 -8.03 18.57 12.89
CA THR A 2 -7.72 17.24 12.31
C THR A 2 -8.03 17.28 10.83
N THR A 3 -7.03 17.00 9.99
CA THR A 3 -7.26 16.92 8.53
C THR A 3 -8.10 15.69 8.18
N LYS A 4 -9.01 15.84 7.23
CA LYS A 4 -9.83 14.75 6.68
C LYS A 4 -8.97 13.72 5.92
N TYR A 5 -7.90 14.19 5.29
CA TYR A 5 -7.05 13.39 4.42
C TYR A 5 -5.79 12.94 5.12
N VAL A 6 -5.45 11.65 4.98
CA VAL A 6 -4.14 11.11 5.36
C VAL A 6 -3.10 11.37 4.28
N LEU A 7 -3.52 11.36 3.01
CA LEU A 7 -2.65 11.61 1.86
C LEU A 7 -3.29 12.64 0.92
N GLN A 8 -2.48 13.60 0.47
CA GLN A 8 -2.80 14.47 -0.67
C GLN A 8 -1.54 14.57 -1.55
N ALA A 9 -1.63 14.04 -2.75
CA ALA A 9 -0.64 14.21 -3.80
C ALA A 9 -1.24 15.17 -4.83
N GLU A 10 -0.58 16.30 -5.09
CA GLU A 10 -1.07 17.40 -5.92
C GLU A 10 -0.10 17.67 -7.06
N ASP A 11 -0.58 17.62 -8.29
CA ASP A 11 0.20 17.90 -9.52
C ASP A 11 1.55 17.16 -9.58
N VAL A 12 1.56 15.89 -9.11
CA VAL A 12 2.79 15.09 -9.03
C VAL A 12 3.27 14.72 -10.43
N ALA A 13 4.50 15.11 -10.75
CA ALA A 13 5.18 14.78 -12.00
C ALA A 13 6.54 14.15 -11.72
N ILE A 14 6.88 13.12 -12.50
CA ILE A 14 8.18 12.46 -12.52
C ILE A 14 8.63 12.35 -13.97
N HIS A 15 9.74 12.99 -14.29
CA HIS A 15 10.32 12.97 -15.62
C HIS A 15 11.73 12.33 -15.56
N TYR A 16 11.98 11.36 -16.43
CA TYR A 16 13.29 10.75 -16.65
C TYR A 16 13.80 11.18 -18.03
N GLY A 17 14.59 12.26 -18.08
CA GLY A 17 14.98 12.87 -19.35
C GLY A 17 13.75 13.31 -20.16
N GLY A 18 13.57 12.73 -21.35
CA GLY A 18 12.42 13.03 -22.22
C GLY A 18 11.14 12.22 -21.87
N VAL A 19 11.22 11.26 -20.96
CA VAL A 19 10.08 10.39 -20.62
C VAL A 19 9.32 10.97 -19.43
N LYS A 20 8.03 11.23 -19.59
CA LYS A 20 7.11 11.64 -18.53
C LYS A 20 6.47 10.40 -17.91
N ALA A 21 7.08 9.85 -16.88
CA ALA A 21 6.56 8.68 -16.18
C ALA A 21 5.30 8.99 -15.37
N LEU A 22 5.20 10.21 -14.83
CA LEU A 22 3.99 10.81 -14.26
C LEU A 22 3.88 12.26 -14.75
N ASP A 23 2.67 12.71 -15.08
CA ASP A 23 2.42 14.04 -15.61
C ASP A 23 1.15 14.67 -15.01
N GLY A 24 1.31 15.34 -13.86
CA GLY A 24 0.23 16.05 -13.19
C GLY A 24 -0.76 15.15 -12.44
N VAL A 25 -0.25 14.11 -11.78
CA VAL A 25 -1.09 13.18 -11.00
C VAL A 25 -1.59 13.83 -9.73
N ALA A 26 -2.91 13.75 -9.49
CA ALA A 26 -3.55 14.14 -8.23
C ALA A 26 -4.24 12.93 -7.60
N ILE A 27 -3.94 12.67 -6.33
CA ILE A 27 -4.54 11.57 -5.54
C ILE A 27 -4.77 12.09 -4.13
N THR A 28 -5.96 11.83 -3.59
CA THR A 28 -6.27 12.05 -2.17
C THR A 28 -6.70 10.74 -1.53
N LEU A 29 -6.44 10.56 -0.24
CA LEU A 29 -6.94 9.43 0.54
C LEU A 29 -7.42 9.94 1.88
N GLU A 30 -8.67 9.65 2.21
CA GLU A 30 -9.24 9.97 3.52
C GLU A 30 -8.77 8.96 4.57
N LYS A 31 -8.78 9.40 5.84
CA LYS A 31 -8.42 8.52 6.97
C LYS A 31 -9.35 7.31 7.04
N GLY A 32 -8.80 6.14 7.31
CA GLY A 32 -9.55 4.89 7.41
C GLY A 32 -10.11 4.34 6.09
N GLN A 33 -9.73 4.90 4.93
CA GLN A 33 -10.15 4.42 3.62
C GLN A 33 -9.13 3.48 2.97
N ILE A 34 -9.64 2.62 2.09
CA ILE A 34 -8.86 1.86 1.11
C ILE A 34 -9.05 2.51 -0.26
N ARG A 35 -7.96 2.92 -0.90
CA ARG A 35 -7.93 3.36 -2.29
C ARG A 35 -7.19 2.34 -3.15
N GLY A 36 -7.88 1.80 -4.15
CA GLY A 36 -7.28 0.95 -5.17
C GLY A 36 -6.65 1.78 -6.29
N LEU A 37 -5.44 1.41 -6.71
CA LEU A 37 -4.80 1.92 -7.93
C LEU A 37 -4.73 0.80 -8.95
N ILE A 38 -5.38 0.98 -10.08
CA ILE A 38 -5.39 0.05 -11.18
C ILE A 38 -4.88 0.71 -12.46
N GLY A 39 -4.48 -0.09 -13.43
CA GLY A 39 -3.98 0.39 -14.73
C GLY A 39 -3.09 -0.68 -15.38
N PRO A 40 -2.89 -0.64 -16.70
CA PRO A 40 -2.03 -1.59 -17.40
C PRO A 40 -0.57 -1.52 -16.91
N ASN A 41 0.24 -2.50 -17.33
CA ASN A 41 1.66 -2.48 -17.04
C ASN A 41 2.31 -1.24 -17.70
N GLY A 42 3.20 -0.58 -16.95
CA GLY A 42 3.81 0.68 -17.41
C GLY A 42 2.92 1.92 -17.27
N ALA A 43 1.71 1.82 -16.71
CA ALA A 43 0.82 2.98 -16.55
C ALA A 43 1.32 4.04 -15.54
N GLY A 44 2.35 3.73 -14.73
CA GLY A 44 2.91 4.65 -13.74
C GLY A 44 2.56 4.32 -12.28
N LYS A 45 1.89 3.18 -12.01
CA LYS A 45 1.46 2.79 -10.65
C LYS A 45 2.62 2.69 -9.66
N SER A 46 3.67 1.94 -9.97
CA SER A 46 4.84 1.83 -9.09
C SER A 46 5.60 3.15 -8.99
N THR A 47 5.61 3.96 -10.06
CA THR A 47 6.25 5.29 -10.03
C THR A 47 5.53 6.25 -9.10
N VAL A 48 4.19 6.23 -9.05
CA VAL A 48 3.44 7.08 -8.10
C VAL A 48 3.64 6.62 -6.66
N ILE A 49 3.73 5.30 -6.42
CA ILE A 49 4.09 4.78 -5.10
C ILE A 49 5.50 5.25 -4.70
N ASP A 50 6.48 5.14 -5.60
CA ASP A 50 7.86 5.61 -5.34
C ASP A 50 7.92 7.13 -5.09
N ALA A 51 7.13 7.91 -5.80
CA ALA A 51 6.99 9.35 -5.58
C ALA A 51 6.39 9.67 -4.20
N ILE A 52 5.28 9.02 -3.83
CA ILE A 52 4.60 9.23 -2.54
C ILE A 52 5.45 8.73 -1.38
N THR A 53 6.19 7.63 -1.54
CA THR A 53 7.08 7.09 -0.50
C THR A 53 8.40 7.84 -0.37
N GLY A 54 8.71 8.77 -1.27
CA GLY A 54 9.97 9.53 -1.25
C GLY A 54 11.19 8.74 -1.72
N ARG A 55 10.99 7.62 -2.42
CA ARG A 55 12.07 6.87 -3.10
C ARG A 55 12.51 7.53 -4.39
N THR A 56 11.58 8.21 -5.05
CA THR A 56 11.87 9.02 -6.25
C THR A 56 11.56 10.48 -5.94
N ARG A 57 12.50 11.37 -6.30
CA ARG A 57 12.32 12.81 -6.14
C ARG A 57 11.32 13.34 -7.16
N LEU A 58 10.40 14.19 -6.72
CA LEU A 58 9.44 14.84 -7.59
C LEU A 58 10.14 15.79 -8.57
N THR A 59 9.72 15.76 -9.83
CA THR A 59 10.08 16.82 -10.79
C THR A 59 9.23 18.06 -10.54
N ARG A 60 7.95 17.87 -10.19
CA ARG A 60 6.97 18.92 -9.86
C ARG A 60 5.89 18.34 -8.97
N GLY A 61 5.19 19.19 -8.26
CA GLY A 61 4.06 18.83 -7.42
C GLY A 61 4.41 18.70 -5.96
N LYS A 62 3.45 18.21 -5.19
CA LYS A 62 3.51 18.18 -3.73
C LYS A 62 2.92 16.89 -3.18
N VAL A 63 3.49 16.40 -2.09
CA VAL A 63 2.94 15.29 -1.30
C VAL A 63 2.77 15.75 0.14
N VAL A 64 1.54 15.68 0.64
CA VAL A 64 1.16 16.01 2.01
C VAL A 64 0.71 14.74 2.71
N LEU A 65 1.27 14.44 3.86
CA LEU A 65 0.94 13.30 4.71
C LEU A 65 0.37 13.82 6.04
N ASP A 66 -0.88 13.50 6.33
CA ASP A 66 -1.60 13.92 7.54
C ASP A 66 -1.47 15.44 7.83
N GLY A 67 -1.52 16.25 6.77
CA GLY A 67 -1.42 17.72 6.84
C GLY A 67 0.00 18.29 6.80
N GLU A 68 1.05 17.45 6.86
CA GLU A 68 2.45 17.87 6.74
C GLU A 68 2.96 17.71 5.31
N ASP A 69 3.62 18.75 4.76
CA ASP A 69 4.31 18.67 3.47
C ASP A 69 5.58 17.84 3.59
N VAL A 70 5.57 16.66 2.99
CA VAL A 70 6.68 15.71 3.01
C VAL A 70 7.42 15.63 1.68
N SER A 71 7.14 16.53 0.74
CA SER A 71 7.67 16.49 -0.63
C SER A 71 9.20 16.43 -0.68
N HIS A 72 9.86 17.13 0.26
CA HIS A 72 11.32 17.24 0.37
C HIS A 72 11.98 16.10 1.16
N LEU A 73 11.17 15.25 1.83
CA LEU A 73 11.66 14.19 2.72
C LEU A 73 11.89 12.88 1.97
N GLY A 74 12.93 12.16 2.37
CA GLY A 74 13.21 10.82 1.89
C GLY A 74 12.33 9.73 2.55
N ALA A 75 12.44 8.49 2.04
CA ALA A 75 11.58 7.38 2.45
C ALA A 75 11.65 7.06 3.96
N VAL A 76 12.84 7.11 4.57
CA VAL A 76 13.03 6.83 6.00
C VAL A 76 12.29 7.87 6.85
N GLU A 77 12.36 9.14 6.45
CA GLU A 77 11.71 10.23 7.19
C GLU A 77 10.19 10.18 7.05
N ARG A 78 9.66 9.84 5.84
CA ARG A 78 8.24 9.60 5.64
C ARG A 78 7.74 8.39 6.42
N ARG A 79 8.56 7.33 6.53
CA ARG A 79 8.25 6.16 7.37
C ARG A 79 8.06 6.56 8.83
N ARG A 80 8.94 7.38 9.38
CA ARG A 80 8.84 7.90 10.76
C ARG A 80 7.60 8.77 11.00
N ARG A 81 7.02 9.35 9.94
CA ARG A 81 5.78 10.15 9.99
C ARG A 81 4.51 9.31 9.80
N GLY A 82 4.68 7.98 9.70
CA GLY A 82 3.57 7.04 9.63
C GLY A 82 3.20 6.58 8.21
N LEU A 83 4.09 6.76 7.20
CA LEU A 83 3.89 6.18 5.89
C LEU A 83 4.67 4.87 5.78
N SER A 84 3.99 3.76 5.61
CA SER A 84 4.61 2.44 5.42
C SER A 84 4.37 1.89 4.01
N ARG A 85 5.25 1.01 3.57
CA ARG A 85 5.13 0.29 2.30
C ARG A 85 5.53 -1.17 2.47
N SER A 86 4.74 -2.10 1.93
CA SER A 86 5.21 -3.43 1.59
C SER A 86 5.78 -3.45 0.16
N PHE A 87 6.58 -4.45 -0.13
CA PHE A 87 7.19 -4.59 -1.45
C PHE A 87 6.60 -5.79 -2.20
N GLN A 88 6.64 -5.74 -3.53
CA GLN A 88 6.21 -6.82 -4.39
C GLN A 88 6.93 -8.15 -4.09
N ARG A 89 8.22 -8.08 -3.73
CA ARG A 89 8.98 -9.23 -3.19
C ARG A 89 8.96 -9.18 -1.68
N THR A 90 8.67 -10.31 -1.04
CA THR A 90 8.75 -10.43 0.43
C THR A 90 10.12 -10.03 0.95
N SER A 91 10.13 -9.15 1.95
CA SER A 91 11.36 -8.61 2.56
C SER A 91 11.55 -9.19 3.97
N ILE A 92 11.47 -10.51 4.08
CA ILE A 92 11.63 -11.25 5.34
C ILE A 92 13.04 -11.80 5.49
N PHE A 93 13.49 -12.00 6.72
CA PHE A 93 14.77 -12.59 7.06
C PHE A 93 14.56 -14.07 7.37
N GLY A 94 14.86 -14.97 6.41
CA GLY A 94 14.63 -16.42 6.53
C GLY A 94 15.23 -17.04 7.80
N GLY A 95 16.45 -16.70 8.15
CA GLY A 95 17.17 -17.19 9.35
C GLY A 95 16.74 -16.55 10.67
N MET A 96 15.64 -15.80 10.72
CA MET A 96 15.05 -15.25 11.96
C MET A 96 13.67 -15.84 12.18
N THR A 97 13.29 -16.00 13.47
CA THR A 97 11.91 -16.37 13.80
C THR A 97 10.96 -15.23 13.49
N VAL A 98 9.68 -15.59 13.29
CA VAL A 98 8.57 -14.65 13.03
C VAL A 98 8.56 -13.52 14.06
N LEU A 99 8.52 -13.86 15.35
CA LEU A 99 8.48 -12.87 16.43
C LEU A 99 9.72 -11.96 16.41
N LYS A 100 10.91 -12.56 16.33
CA LYS A 100 12.16 -11.81 16.51
C LYS A 100 12.37 -10.72 15.45
N GLN A 101 11.97 -10.98 14.19
CA GLN A 101 12.12 -9.94 13.15
C GLN A 101 11.06 -8.84 13.27
N VAL A 102 9.84 -9.15 13.75
CA VAL A 102 8.81 -8.12 13.99
C VAL A 102 9.19 -7.27 15.21
N GLU A 103 9.68 -7.87 16.31
CA GLU A 103 10.24 -7.12 17.46
C GLU A 103 11.40 -6.21 17.06
N LEU A 104 12.33 -6.72 16.23
CA LEU A 104 13.44 -5.91 15.76
C LEU A 104 12.96 -4.72 14.91
N ALA A 105 11.96 -4.92 14.09
CA ALA A 105 11.36 -3.85 13.30
C ALA A 105 10.68 -2.81 14.20
N SER A 106 9.90 -3.23 15.20
CA SER A 106 9.27 -2.36 16.22
C SER A 106 10.31 -1.55 16.99
N TYR A 107 11.37 -2.20 17.43
CA TYR A 107 12.49 -1.52 18.11
C TYR A 107 13.14 -0.45 17.22
N LYS A 108 13.39 -0.76 15.95
CA LYS A 108 13.96 0.20 14.98
C LYS A 108 13.02 1.37 14.66
N MET A 109 11.73 1.18 14.81
CA MET A 109 10.73 2.25 14.69
C MET A 109 10.65 3.12 15.94
N GLY A 110 11.31 2.74 17.05
CA GLY A 110 11.29 3.47 18.31
C GLY A 110 9.98 3.30 19.08
N VAL A 111 9.30 2.16 18.88
CA VAL A 111 8.11 1.82 19.67
C VAL A 111 8.53 1.59 21.12
N GLU A 112 7.76 2.08 22.09
CA GLU A 112 8.09 2.03 23.52
C GLU A 112 8.17 0.58 24.05
N ASP A 113 7.23 -0.29 23.65
CA ASP A 113 7.23 -1.72 23.94
C ASP A 113 7.23 -2.52 22.63
N PRO A 114 8.40 -2.84 22.07
CA PRO A 114 8.52 -3.59 20.83
C PRO A 114 7.93 -5.00 20.90
N GLY A 115 7.98 -5.65 22.06
CA GLY A 115 7.42 -6.97 22.25
C GLY A 115 5.89 -6.97 22.19
N ALA A 116 5.25 -6.05 22.91
CA ALA A 116 3.79 -5.90 22.87
C ALA A 116 3.29 -5.48 21.47
N ASP A 117 3.99 -4.57 20.78
CA ASP A 117 3.63 -4.16 19.41
C ASP A 117 3.76 -5.35 18.45
N ALA A 118 4.86 -6.11 18.52
CA ALA A 118 5.07 -7.29 17.68
C ALA A 118 3.96 -8.34 17.91
N GLN A 119 3.63 -8.63 19.16
CA GLN A 119 2.58 -9.58 19.49
C GLN A 119 1.23 -9.13 18.91
N ALA A 120 0.84 -7.88 19.10
CA ALA A 120 -0.42 -7.33 18.59
C ALA A 120 -0.50 -7.39 17.06
N VAL A 121 0.61 -7.09 16.36
CA VAL A 121 0.69 -7.17 14.90
C VAL A 121 0.56 -8.62 14.42
N LEU A 122 1.21 -9.58 15.09
CA LEU A 122 1.16 -10.98 14.72
C LEU A 122 -0.22 -11.59 14.98
N GLU A 123 -0.88 -11.23 16.07
CA GLU A 123 -2.26 -11.63 16.36
C GLU A 123 -3.23 -11.12 15.30
N GLU A 124 -3.13 -9.84 14.91
CA GLU A 124 -3.98 -9.26 13.86
C GLU A 124 -3.87 -9.99 12.53
N LEU A 125 -2.69 -10.55 12.21
CA LEU A 125 -2.44 -11.27 10.96
C LEU A 125 -2.51 -12.80 11.08
N ASN A 126 -3.00 -13.33 12.21
CA ASN A 126 -3.09 -14.77 12.50
C ASN A 126 -1.73 -15.49 12.33
N LEU A 127 -0.67 -14.89 12.88
CA LEU A 127 0.70 -15.43 12.94
C LEU A 127 1.15 -15.71 14.38
N ASP A 128 0.30 -15.52 15.37
CA ASP A 128 0.56 -15.70 16.80
C ASP A 128 1.00 -17.13 17.15
N ASN A 129 0.44 -18.12 16.47
CA ASN A 129 0.83 -19.52 16.62
C ASN A 129 2.18 -19.88 15.95
N LEU A 130 2.76 -18.98 15.16
CA LEU A 130 3.99 -19.20 14.39
C LEU A 130 5.18 -18.38 14.90
N THR A 131 5.06 -17.73 16.05
CA THR A 131 6.05 -16.81 16.63
C THR A 131 7.46 -17.38 16.71
N HIS A 132 7.60 -18.69 17.01
CA HIS A 132 8.89 -19.37 17.14
C HIS A 132 9.39 -20.06 15.86
N VAL A 133 8.59 -20.06 14.79
CA VAL A 133 8.94 -20.66 13.49
C VAL A 133 9.93 -19.74 12.77
N TYR A 134 10.94 -20.31 12.12
CA TYR A 134 11.80 -19.55 11.22
C TYR A 134 11.05 -19.11 9.97
N ALA A 135 11.32 -17.91 9.49
CA ALA A 135 10.57 -17.35 8.37
C ALA A 135 10.77 -18.14 7.06
N GLU A 136 11.89 -18.83 6.88
CA GLU A 136 12.15 -19.73 5.74
C GLU A 136 11.29 -21.00 5.75
N ASP A 137 10.81 -21.42 6.93
CA ASP A 137 9.97 -22.61 7.10
C ASP A 137 8.47 -22.32 6.90
N LEU A 138 8.09 -21.05 6.77
CA LEU A 138 6.72 -20.63 6.54
C LEU A 138 6.24 -20.98 5.12
N GLY A 139 4.96 -21.32 4.99
CA GLY A 139 4.29 -21.34 3.69
C GLY A 139 4.25 -19.96 3.03
N TYR A 140 4.09 -19.92 1.71
CA TYR A 140 4.14 -18.68 0.95
C TYR A 140 3.12 -17.61 1.43
N GLY A 141 1.88 -18.02 1.71
CA GLY A 141 0.85 -17.11 2.25
C GLY A 141 1.18 -16.57 3.64
N GLU A 142 1.87 -17.38 4.48
CA GLU A 142 2.33 -16.94 5.80
C GLU A 142 3.50 -15.95 5.68
N GLN A 143 4.43 -16.19 4.74
CA GLN A 143 5.50 -15.25 4.43
C GLN A 143 4.96 -13.90 3.96
N ARG A 144 3.87 -13.89 3.15
CA ARG A 144 3.20 -12.67 2.73
C ARG A 144 2.56 -11.94 3.90
N ARG A 145 1.90 -12.66 4.81
CA ARG A 145 1.36 -12.07 6.05
C ARG A 145 2.45 -11.51 6.95
N LEU A 146 3.60 -12.20 7.03
CA LEU A 146 4.76 -11.71 7.79
C LEU A 146 5.36 -10.43 7.19
N ASP A 147 5.46 -10.32 5.85
CA ASP A 147 5.89 -9.09 5.16
C ASP A 147 4.92 -7.93 5.47
N LEU A 148 3.62 -8.21 5.48
CA LEU A 148 2.60 -7.23 5.90
C LEU A 148 2.75 -6.86 7.38
N ALA A 149 3.07 -7.83 8.27
CA ALA A 149 3.34 -7.57 9.67
C ALA A 149 4.48 -6.56 9.84
N LEU A 150 5.60 -6.75 9.13
CA LEU A 150 6.73 -5.81 9.16
C LEU A 150 6.34 -4.40 8.68
N ALA A 151 5.41 -4.30 7.74
CA ALA A 151 4.90 -3.02 7.27
C ALA A 151 3.96 -2.34 8.28
N LEU A 152 3.25 -3.11 9.11
CA LEU A 152 2.29 -2.62 10.11
C LEU A 152 2.91 -2.20 11.44
N VAL A 153 4.16 -2.60 11.71
CA VAL A 153 4.89 -2.23 12.92
C VAL A 153 4.81 -0.74 13.21
N GLY A 154 4.55 -0.38 14.45
CA GLY A 154 4.42 1.01 14.88
C GLY A 154 3.17 1.70 14.35
N ARG A 155 2.17 0.95 13.91
CA ARG A 155 0.85 1.41 13.48
C ARG A 155 0.90 2.60 12.52
N PRO A 156 1.26 2.38 11.25
CA PRO A 156 1.35 3.46 10.26
C PRO A 156 -0.02 4.09 10.03
N LYS A 157 -0.05 5.39 9.73
CA LYS A 157 -1.27 6.11 9.33
C LYS A 157 -1.69 5.76 7.90
N LEU A 158 -0.69 5.50 7.05
CA LEU A 158 -0.84 5.13 5.64
C LEU A 158 0.02 3.92 5.32
N LEU A 159 -0.63 2.85 4.85
CA LEU A 159 -0.01 1.63 4.36
C LEU A 159 -0.13 1.58 2.84
N MET A 160 0.99 1.46 2.15
CA MET A 160 1.03 1.30 0.69
C MET A 160 1.40 -0.13 0.35
N LEU A 161 0.54 -0.79 -0.41
CA LEU A 161 0.68 -2.19 -0.79
C LEU A 161 0.82 -2.30 -2.31
N ASP A 162 1.89 -2.95 -2.76
CA ASP A 162 2.21 -3.14 -4.17
C ASP A 162 2.08 -4.64 -4.51
N GLU A 163 0.94 -5.01 -5.09
CA GLU A 163 0.57 -6.39 -5.45
C GLU A 163 0.69 -7.39 -4.28
N PRO A 164 0.07 -7.11 -3.12
CA PRO A 164 0.22 -7.96 -1.92
C PRO A 164 -0.36 -9.38 -2.13
N MET A 165 -1.26 -9.57 -3.09
CA MET A 165 -1.93 -10.86 -3.36
C MET A 165 -1.25 -11.68 -4.44
N ALA A 166 -0.16 -11.17 -5.05
CA ALA A 166 0.57 -11.88 -6.09
C ALA A 166 1.07 -13.25 -5.59
N GLY A 167 0.71 -14.32 -6.33
CA GLY A 167 1.10 -15.69 -6.00
C GLY A 167 0.28 -16.40 -4.93
N LEU A 168 -0.71 -15.73 -4.33
CA LEU A 168 -1.67 -16.35 -3.42
C LEU A 168 -2.76 -17.11 -4.20
N SER A 169 -3.33 -18.13 -3.58
CA SER A 169 -4.56 -18.75 -4.05
C SER A 169 -5.74 -17.77 -3.93
N VAL A 170 -6.83 -18.02 -4.65
CA VAL A 170 -8.06 -17.20 -4.58
C VAL A 170 -8.56 -17.06 -3.16
N LYS A 171 -8.54 -18.14 -2.37
CA LYS A 171 -8.97 -18.13 -0.98
C LYS A 171 -8.07 -17.24 -0.12
N GLU A 172 -6.75 -17.40 -0.23
CA GLU A 172 -5.78 -16.59 0.52
C GLU A 172 -5.87 -15.11 0.15
N SER A 173 -6.11 -14.78 -1.13
CA SER A 173 -6.31 -13.40 -1.59
C SER A 173 -7.56 -12.78 -0.97
N LEU A 174 -8.67 -13.52 -0.93
CA LEU A 174 -9.91 -13.05 -0.31
C LEU A 174 -9.76 -12.89 1.21
N ASP A 175 -9.07 -13.82 1.88
CA ASP A 175 -8.79 -13.74 3.32
C ASP A 175 -7.92 -12.50 3.62
N LEU A 176 -6.87 -12.26 2.84
CA LEU A 176 -6.01 -11.08 2.99
C LEU A 176 -6.78 -9.78 2.72
N ALA A 177 -7.64 -9.76 1.70
CA ALA A 177 -8.50 -8.62 1.39
C ALA A 177 -9.44 -8.26 2.56
N GLN A 178 -10.03 -9.28 3.21
CA GLN A 178 -10.86 -9.09 4.39
C GLN A 178 -10.05 -8.57 5.59
N HIS A 179 -8.83 -9.09 5.80
CA HIS A 179 -7.93 -8.57 6.82
C HIS A 179 -7.59 -7.10 6.60
N LEU A 180 -7.25 -6.70 5.38
CA LEU A 180 -6.99 -5.29 5.06
C LEU A 180 -8.18 -4.39 5.36
N LYS A 181 -9.40 -4.85 5.05
CA LYS A 181 -10.62 -4.12 5.38
C LYS A 181 -10.86 -4.01 6.89
N ALA A 182 -10.55 -5.06 7.65
CA ALA A 182 -10.64 -5.05 9.11
C ALA A 182 -9.61 -4.08 9.74
N LEU A 183 -8.37 -4.07 9.23
CA LEU A 183 -7.30 -3.18 9.69
C LEU A 183 -7.69 -1.70 9.59
N THR A 184 -8.33 -1.27 8.52
CA THR A 184 -8.76 0.13 8.38
C THR A 184 -9.73 0.55 9.47
N SER A 185 -10.58 -0.36 9.92
CA SER A 185 -11.59 -0.09 10.96
C SER A 185 -11.03 -0.21 12.38
N ARG A 186 -10.13 -1.19 12.62
CA ARG A 186 -9.62 -1.50 13.97
C ARG A 186 -8.41 -0.65 14.36
N TRP A 187 -7.55 -0.36 13.40
CA TRP A 187 -6.25 0.29 13.65
C TRP A 187 -6.17 1.70 13.08
N ASP A 188 -7.25 2.22 12.48
CA ASP A 188 -7.32 3.54 11.82
C ASP A 188 -6.22 3.71 10.76
N VAL A 189 -5.84 2.62 10.11
CA VAL A 189 -4.83 2.59 9.04
C VAL A 189 -5.53 2.83 7.71
N SER A 190 -5.07 3.80 6.96
CA SER A 190 -5.53 4.00 5.58
C SER A 190 -4.67 3.20 4.61
N VAL A 191 -5.24 2.68 3.54
CA VAL A 191 -4.53 1.79 2.60
C VAL A 191 -4.55 2.34 1.19
N LEU A 192 -3.39 2.41 0.55
CA LEU A 192 -3.25 2.59 -0.89
C LEU A 192 -2.81 1.24 -1.48
N LEU A 193 -3.68 0.62 -2.26
CA LEU A 193 -3.52 -0.74 -2.78
C LEU A 193 -3.31 -0.72 -4.29
N VAL A 194 -2.20 -1.25 -4.79
CA VAL A 194 -2.01 -1.58 -6.20
C VAL A 194 -2.25 -3.07 -6.36
N GLU A 195 -3.20 -3.42 -7.23
CA GLU A 195 -3.52 -4.82 -7.56
C GLU A 195 -3.96 -4.96 -9.00
N HIS A 196 -3.82 -6.18 -9.52
CA HIS A 196 -4.29 -6.55 -10.85
C HIS A 196 -5.62 -7.31 -10.82
N ASP A 197 -5.95 -7.94 -9.70
CA ASP A 197 -7.23 -8.62 -9.51
C ASP A 197 -8.33 -7.57 -9.27
N MET A 198 -9.13 -7.37 -10.31
CA MET A 198 -10.21 -6.38 -10.32
C MET A 198 -11.29 -6.68 -9.30
N ASP A 199 -11.60 -7.97 -9.07
CA ASP A 199 -12.67 -8.35 -8.14
C ASP A 199 -12.23 -8.05 -6.71
N VAL A 200 -10.98 -8.26 -6.38
CA VAL A 200 -10.40 -7.87 -5.09
C VAL A 200 -10.45 -6.35 -4.94
N VAL A 201 -9.90 -5.60 -5.90
CA VAL A 201 -9.84 -4.13 -5.80
C VAL A 201 -11.23 -3.53 -5.66
N PHE A 202 -12.18 -3.91 -6.52
CA PHE A 202 -13.55 -3.39 -6.44
C PHE A 202 -14.32 -3.86 -5.22
N GLY A 203 -13.94 -5.02 -4.65
CA GLY A 203 -14.60 -5.60 -3.46
C GLY A 203 -14.23 -4.92 -2.14
N ILE A 204 -13.02 -4.37 -2.03
CA ILE A 204 -12.55 -3.80 -0.76
C ILE A 204 -12.29 -2.29 -0.79
N SER A 205 -12.11 -1.69 -1.96
CA SER A 205 -11.78 -0.26 -2.06
C SER A 205 -12.99 0.64 -1.86
N ASN A 206 -12.80 1.74 -1.15
CA ASN A 206 -13.77 2.83 -1.05
C ASN A 206 -13.73 3.72 -2.30
N VAL A 207 -12.53 3.90 -2.85
CA VAL A 207 -12.26 4.69 -4.05
C VAL A 207 -11.30 3.93 -4.93
N VAL A 208 -11.48 4.01 -6.25
CA VAL A 208 -10.60 3.40 -7.25
C VAL A 208 -10.08 4.49 -8.19
N THR A 209 -8.77 4.50 -8.39
CA THR A 209 -8.07 5.39 -9.32
C THR A 209 -7.50 4.57 -10.47
N VAL A 210 -7.79 4.95 -11.68
CA VAL A 210 -7.30 4.27 -12.89
C VAL A 210 -6.21 5.07 -13.56
N PHE A 211 -5.07 4.43 -13.77
CA PHE A 211 -3.90 5.00 -14.43
C PHE A 211 -3.77 4.53 -15.87
N GLU A 212 -3.39 5.46 -16.73
CA GLU A 212 -2.94 5.20 -18.09
C GLU A 212 -1.84 6.19 -18.47
N LEU A 213 -0.71 5.68 -18.98
CA LEU A 213 0.42 6.50 -19.49
C LEU A 213 0.83 7.66 -18.56
N GLY A 214 0.95 7.39 -17.25
CA GLY A 214 1.39 8.36 -16.25
C GLY A 214 0.33 9.38 -15.81
N ARG A 215 -0.92 9.16 -16.17
CA ARG A 215 -2.06 10.05 -15.83
C ARG A 215 -3.21 9.29 -15.21
N VAL A 216 -4.05 9.99 -14.45
CA VAL A 216 -5.33 9.47 -13.95
C VAL A 216 -6.38 9.66 -15.03
N ILE A 217 -7.03 8.58 -15.45
CA ILE A 217 -8.11 8.59 -16.45
C ILE A 217 -9.50 8.43 -15.84
N ALA A 218 -9.59 7.88 -14.63
CA ALA A 218 -10.81 7.82 -13.85
C ALA A 218 -10.47 7.77 -12.36
N ASP A 219 -11.32 8.39 -11.52
CA ASP A 219 -11.22 8.39 -10.07
C ASP A 219 -12.64 8.47 -9.48
N GLY A 220 -12.97 7.58 -8.55
CA GLY A 220 -14.31 7.57 -7.94
C GLY A 220 -14.63 6.28 -7.20
N ASP A 221 -15.89 6.13 -6.84
CA ASP A 221 -16.38 4.89 -6.24
C ASP A 221 -16.26 3.69 -7.21
N PRO A 222 -16.15 2.46 -6.69
CA PRO A 222 -15.94 1.27 -7.51
C PRO A 222 -16.99 1.07 -8.61
N ALA A 223 -18.26 1.39 -8.36
CA ALA A 223 -19.34 1.18 -9.31
C ALA A 223 -19.25 2.17 -10.48
N SER A 224 -19.00 3.45 -10.20
CA SER A 224 -18.83 4.49 -11.22
C SER A 224 -17.61 4.25 -12.10
N VAL A 225 -16.47 3.82 -11.49
CA VAL A 225 -15.26 3.49 -12.24
C VAL A 225 -15.46 2.27 -13.13
N ARG A 226 -16.13 1.21 -12.64
CA ARG A 226 -16.46 0.02 -13.43
C ARG A 226 -17.38 0.32 -14.62
N ALA A 227 -18.27 1.29 -14.47
CA ALA A 227 -19.20 1.72 -15.53
C ALA A 227 -18.58 2.65 -16.57
N ASN A 228 -17.40 3.24 -16.28
CA ASN A 228 -16.76 4.23 -17.15
C ASN A 228 -16.31 3.60 -18.48
N PRO A 229 -16.80 4.10 -19.65
CA PRO A 229 -16.46 3.55 -20.96
C PRO A 229 -14.94 3.57 -21.25
N ARG A 230 -14.25 4.62 -20.84
CA ARG A 230 -12.80 4.77 -21.05
C ARG A 230 -12.01 3.73 -20.24
N VAL A 231 -12.47 3.40 -19.03
CA VAL A 231 -11.86 2.34 -18.22
C VAL A 231 -12.07 0.98 -18.86
N ARG A 232 -13.29 0.74 -19.42
CA ARG A 232 -13.58 -0.50 -20.15
C ARG A 232 -12.70 -0.65 -21.37
N GLU A 233 -12.52 0.42 -22.15
CA GLU A 233 -11.68 0.41 -23.34
C GLU A 233 -10.20 0.16 -22.99
N ALA A 234 -9.65 0.88 -21.98
CA ALA A 234 -8.24 0.81 -21.60
C ALA A 234 -7.86 -0.49 -20.84
N TYR A 235 -8.81 -1.10 -20.13
CA TYR A 235 -8.50 -2.15 -19.17
C TYR A 235 -9.21 -3.48 -19.45
N LEU A 236 -10.46 -3.46 -19.87
CA LEU A 236 -11.24 -4.66 -20.15
C LEU A 236 -11.04 -5.12 -21.59
N GLY A 237 -10.24 -4.37 -22.34
CA GLY A 237 -9.80 -4.66 -23.70
C GLY A 237 -10.96 -5.18 -24.53
N SER A 238 -11.19 -4.78 -25.70
CA SER A 238 -12.01 -5.38 -26.73
C SER A 238 -12.31 -6.92 -26.60
N ALA A 239 -12.73 -7.38 -25.43
CA ALA A 239 -13.38 -8.65 -25.23
C ALA A 239 -14.89 -8.40 -25.44
N ALA A 240 -15.23 -8.16 -26.71
CA ALA A 240 -16.55 -8.32 -27.25
C ALA A 240 -16.54 -9.60 -28.05
#